data_9c6aa13c1a441628046f56edd1b9f8db
#
_entry.id   9c6aa13c1a441628046f56edd1b9f8db
#
_cell.length_a   1.000
_cell.length_b   1.000
_cell.length_c   1.000
_cell.angle_alpha   90.00
_cell.angle_beta   90.00
_cell.angle_gamma   90.00
#
_symmetry.space_group_name_H-M   'P 1'
#
loop_
_entity.id
_entity.type
_entity.pdbx_description
1 polymer ?
#
loop_
_entity_poly.entity_id
_entity_poly.type
_entity_poly.pdbx_seq_one_letter_code
_entity_poly.pdbx_strand_id
1 'polypeptide(L)'
;MAMRSREVPLDRFGRDRSVAERRVRKAVARSPGSAQDRGGARSWRVAFADLPARPHPLSREGAVAEYKLISADSHVSEPPDLWATQVDRQYRERAPRLVLNPLGKEGAYFLYEGHAPHPIGIGLGAGKSPEELKEFLTKATYADARPGGWDPAERLKDNAVDGVEADVLYTTLGFRIFWLEDPALQEECFRVYNDWLAEYCGYAPDRMAGLALIPLYDPQAGARELERCAKLGLKGAMIWCSPPQERPYSSAVYDPFWAAAEEMKMPVSLHAITGMGVESQWNWGERYMRTTVLGYEVEKSFSVLIFSGVLDRFPRLQIVSAENNVGWIPYYLQRMDRVAERSRAAAGFTQKLRPSEYFRRQMWATYIDDFVGVANRQFIGVDRMMWSSDYPHQASSWPHSQQVVARDFKDAAAEDRFAITRGNVARLYGFEA
;
A
#
# COMPACT_ATOMS: atom_id res chain seq x y z
N MET A 1 -1.43 -15.05 -60.49
CA MET A 1 -0.98 -13.64 -60.51
C MET A 1 -0.84 -13.21 -59.07
N ALA A 2 0.36 -13.23 -58.56
CA ALA A 2 0.68 -13.06 -57.13
C ALA A 2 0.89 -11.57 -56.83
N MET A 3 0.18 -11.02 -55.84
CA MET A 3 0.52 -9.72 -55.27
C MET A 3 1.23 -9.90 -53.91
N ARG A 4 2.45 -9.42 -53.86
CA ARG A 4 3.33 -9.39 -52.71
C ARG A 4 2.84 -8.32 -51.72
N SER A 5 2.68 -8.70 -50.47
CA SER A 5 2.56 -7.80 -49.33
C SER A 5 3.89 -7.09 -49.08
N ARG A 6 3.86 -5.77 -48.99
CA ARG A 6 4.99 -4.94 -48.56
C ARG A 6 4.89 -4.75 -47.02
N GLU A 7 5.86 -5.26 -46.31
CA GLU A 7 6.14 -4.88 -44.94
C GLU A 7 6.73 -3.46 -44.91
N VAL A 8 6.22 -2.62 -44.00
CA VAL A 8 6.80 -1.32 -43.68
C VAL A 8 7.40 -1.41 -42.26
N PRO A 9 8.73 -1.26 -42.09
CA PRO A 9 9.30 -1.20 -40.75
C PRO A 9 9.18 0.22 -40.22
N LEU A 10 8.53 0.35 -39.05
CA LEU A 10 8.58 1.55 -38.23
C LEU A 10 9.76 1.46 -37.28
N ASP A 11 10.87 2.14 -37.58
CA ASP A 11 11.84 2.54 -36.58
C ASP A 11 12.08 4.05 -36.73
N ARG A 12 11.68 4.80 -35.71
CA ARG A 12 11.78 6.29 -35.69
C ARG A 12 12.91 6.80 -34.80
N PHE A 13 13.81 5.95 -34.35
CA PHE A 13 15.02 6.38 -33.63
C PHE A 13 16.25 5.62 -34.12
N GLY A 14 16.73 6.00 -35.32
CA GLY A 14 17.99 5.55 -35.86
C GLY A 14 19.17 5.96 -34.96
N ARG A 15 19.56 5.09 -34.03
CA ARG A 15 20.88 5.09 -33.38
C ARG A 15 21.55 3.75 -33.56
N ASP A 16 22.59 3.78 -34.36
CA ASP A 16 23.46 2.64 -34.67
C ASP A 16 24.10 2.08 -33.39
N ARG A 17 23.65 0.92 -32.95
CA ARG A 17 24.19 0.19 -31.78
C ARG A 17 25.67 -0.13 -31.91
N SER A 18 26.20 -0.19 -33.12
CA SER A 18 27.61 -0.49 -33.40
C SER A 18 28.58 0.61 -32.98
N VAL A 19 28.11 1.84 -32.84
CA VAL A 19 28.92 3.01 -32.42
C VAL A 19 29.00 3.11 -30.90
N ALA A 20 27.95 2.72 -30.19
CA ALA A 20 27.94 2.73 -28.74
C ALA A 20 28.87 1.66 -28.14
N GLU A 21 28.87 0.46 -28.67
CA GLU A 21 29.75 -0.63 -28.22
C GLU A 21 31.26 -0.37 -28.49
N ARG A 22 31.58 0.35 -29.58
CA ARG A 22 32.98 0.72 -29.88
C ARG A 22 33.52 1.83 -28.96
N ARG A 23 32.65 2.70 -28.42
CA ARG A 23 33.08 3.74 -27.48
C ARG A 23 33.36 3.19 -26.08
N VAL A 24 32.62 2.19 -25.63
CA VAL A 24 32.86 1.54 -24.32
C VAL A 24 34.14 0.72 -24.32
N ARG A 25 34.49 0.02 -25.40
CA ARG A 25 35.74 -0.75 -25.48
C ARG A 25 37.00 0.13 -25.59
N LYS A 26 36.90 1.40 -26.03
CA LYS A 26 38.06 2.33 -26.08
C LYS A 26 38.28 3.05 -24.74
N ALA A 27 37.31 3.10 -23.85
CA ALA A 27 37.46 3.72 -22.53
C ALA A 27 38.19 2.80 -21.51
N VAL A 28 38.14 1.49 -21.72
CA VAL A 28 38.77 0.50 -20.81
C VAL A 28 40.24 0.23 -21.10
N ALA A 29 40.79 0.69 -22.24
CA ALA A 29 42.16 0.37 -22.72
C ALA A 29 43.20 1.46 -22.49
N ARG A 30 42.99 2.42 -21.62
CA ARG A 30 44.02 3.43 -21.29
C ARG A 30 44.03 3.69 -19.77
N SER A 31 44.82 2.89 -19.06
CA SER A 31 45.37 3.23 -17.75
C SER A 31 46.90 3.16 -17.82
N PRO A 32 47.62 4.25 -17.59
CA PRO A 32 49.06 4.22 -17.41
C PRO A 32 49.41 3.92 -15.94
N GLY A 33 50.55 3.24 -15.78
CA GLY A 33 51.03 2.66 -14.55
C GLY A 33 51.38 3.60 -13.40
N SER A 34 51.51 2.91 -12.29
CA SER A 34 52.26 3.16 -11.05
C SER A 34 52.88 4.55 -10.84
N ALA A 35 52.35 5.25 -9.82
CA ALA A 35 53.19 6.09 -8.96
C ALA A 35 52.70 5.89 -7.52
N GLN A 36 53.64 5.41 -6.68
CA GLN A 36 53.54 5.46 -5.23
C GLN A 36 53.44 6.94 -4.81
N ASP A 37 52.39 7.32 -4.08
CA ASP A 37 52.54 8.45 -3.19
C ASP A 37 51.74 8.27 -1.90
N ARG A 38 52.38 8.66 -0.81
CA ARG A 38 51.93 8.59 0.56
C ARG A 38 51.06 9.79 0.82
N GLY A 39 49.84 9.59 1.38
CA GLY A 39 49.12 10.73 1.92
C GLY A 39 47.61 10.50 2.03
N GLY A 40 47.17 10.13 3.21
CA GLY A 40 45.88 10.54 3.75
C GLY A 40 44.61 10.18 2.97
N ALA A 41 44.27 8.91 2.92
CA ALA A 41 42.89 8.53 2.61
C ALA A 41 41.97 9.05 3.73
N ARG A 42 41.40 10.23 3.55
CA ARG A 42 40.16 10.62 4.27
C ARG A 42 39.07 9.67 3.82
N SER A 43 38.92 8.60 4.60
CA SER A 43 37.75 7.75 4.49
C SER A 43 36.53 8.61 4.76
N TRP A 44 35.64 8.70 3.78
CA TRP A 44 34.26 9.16 3.97
C TRP A 44 33.52 8.06 4.76
N ARG A 45 33.94 7.81 5.99
CA ARG A 45 33.09 7.18 6.98
C ARG A 45 32.13 8.29 7.44
N VAL A 46 31.02 8.42 6.71
CA VAL A 46 29.84 9.00 7.33
C VAL A 46 29.58 8.08 8.52
N ALA A 47 29.72 8.64 9.70
CA ALA A 47 29.48 7.93 10.94
C ALA A 47 27.97 7.66 11.06
N PHE A 48 27.53 6.54 10.47
CA PHE A 48 26.28 5.87 10.85
C PHE A 48 26.40 5.23 12.24
N ALA A 49 27.47 5.54 12.98
CA ALA A 49 27.74 5.02 14.32
C ALA A 49 26.89 5.68 15.42
N ASP A 50 26.17 6.77 15.12
CA ASP A 50 25.34 7.49 16.08
C ASP A 50 23.83 7.38 15.81
N LEU A 51 23.39 6.49 14.93
CA LEU A 51 22.01 6.02 15.00
C LEU A 51 21.90 5.15 16.25
N PRO A 52 20.95 5.43 17.17
CA PRO A 52 20.83 4.64 18.38
C PRO A 52 20.70 3.16 18.02
N ALA A 53 21.63 2.36 18.56
CA ALA A 53 21.58 0.91 18.43
C ALA A 53 20.19 0.45 18.81
N ARG A 54 19.65 -0.56 18.10
CA ARG A 54 18.39 -1.20 18.47
C ARG A 54 18.40 -1.42 19.98
N PRO A 55 17.45 -0.88 20.74
CA PRO A 55 17.52 -0.97 22.19
C PRO A 55 17.50 -2.43 22.64
N HIS A 56 18.40 -2.75 23.56
CA HIS A 56 18.37 -3.96 24.38
C HIS A 56 17.01 -4.10 25.07
N PRO A 57 16.61 -5.29 25.52
CA PRO A 57 15.30 -5.55 26.11
C PRO A 57 15.00 -4.54 27.22
N LEU A 58 13.84 -3.91 27.09
CA LEU A 58 13.37 -2.82 27.93
C LEU A 58 13.25 -3.26 29.39
N SER A 59 13.89 -2.51 30.29
CA SER A 59 13.61 -2.55 31.73
C SER A 59 12.15 -2.10 31.96
N ARG A 60 11.43 -2.87 32.77
CA ARG A 60 10.07 -2.54 33.22
C ARG A 60 10.14 -1.31 34.14
N GLU A 61 9.75 -0.13 33.63
CA GLU A 61 9.35 0.97 34.54
C GLU A 61 8.44 1.95 33.78
N GLY A 62 7.28 2.20 34.38
CA GLY A 62 6.29 3.19 33.92
C GLY A 62 4.99 2.56 33.46
N ALA A 63 4.02 2.39 34.39
CA ALA A 63 2.65 2.02 34.04
C ALA A 63 2.01 3.14 33.21
N VAL A 64 2.12 3.04 31.89
CA VAL A 64 1.28 3.80 30.95
C VAL A 64 -0.11 3.19 31.07
N ALA A 65 -1.15 4.03 31.17
CA ALA A 65 -2.53 3.55 31.12
C ALA A 65 -2.71 2.63 29.93
N GLU A 66 -3.05 1.38 30.21
CA GLU A 66 -3.07 0.28 29.26
C GLU A 66 -4.37 0.36 28.46
N TYR A 67 -4.39 1.20 27.39
CA TYR A 67 -5.46 1.13 26.42
C TYR A 67 -5.07 0.21 25.27
N LYS A 68 -6.07 -0.45 24.69
CA LYS A 68 -5.87 -1.34 23.55
C LYS A 68 -5.74 -0.52 22.25
N LEU A 69 -4.86 -0.96 21.38
CA LEU A 69 -4.62 -0.36 20.08
C LEU A 69 -5.76 -0.65 19.09
N ILE A 70 -5.91 0.19 18.09
CA ILE A 70 -6.71 -0.11 16.90
C ILE A 70 -5.80 -0.02 15.68
N SER A 71 -5.68 -1.12 14.92
CA SER A 71 -4.87 -1.16 13.72
C SER A 71 -5.64 -0.57 12.53
N ALA A 72 -5.06 0.46 11.90
CA ALA A 72 -5.63 1.10 10.73
C ALA A 72 -5.36 0.36 9.42
N ASP A 73 -4.49 -0.66 9.46
CA ASP A 73 -4.06 -1.43 8.32
C ASP A 73 -3.61 -2.81 8.81
N SER A 74 -4.43 -3.78 8.53
CA SER A 74 -4.21 -5.19 8.77
C SER A 74 -4.84 -5.96 7.62
N HIS A 75 -4.49 -7.25 7.46
CA HIS A 75 -4.89 -7.99 6.29
C HIS A 75 -5.63 -9.27 6.63
N VAL A 76 -6.49 -9.70 5.71
CA VAL A 76 -7.03 -11.05 5.69
C VAL A 76 -6.16 -11.95 4.81
N SER A 77 -6.22 -13.26 5.02
CA SER A 77 -5.65 -14.27 4.12
C SER A 77 -6.82 -14.98 3.46
N GLU A 78 -7.15 -14.61 2.24
CA GLU A 78 -8.31 -15.16 1.54
C GLU A 78 -8.21 -16.70 1.41
N PRO A 79 -9.32 -17.43 1.55
CA PRO A 79 -9.34 -18.88 1.35
C PRO A 79 -8.73 -19.28 0.01
N PRO A 80 -7.96 -20.39 -0.06
CA PRO A 80 -7.18 -20.76 -1.23
C PRO A 80 -8.02 -21.00 -2.50
N ASP A 81 -9.29 -21.33 -2.34
CA ASP A 81 -10.24 -21.65 -3.41
C ASP A 81 -11.34 -20.60 -3.59
N LEU A 82 -11.27 -19.47 -2.88
CA LEU A 82 -12.31 -18.43 -2.85
C LEU A 82 -12.81 -18.09 -4.26
N TRP A 83 -11.93 -17.62 -5.14
CA TRP A 83 -12.32 -17.23 -6.48
C TRP A 83 -12.61 -18.44 -7.39
N ALA A 84 -11.82 -19.49 -7.30
CA ALA A 84 -12.01 -20.69 -8.12
C ALA A 84 -13.37 -21.35 -7.95
N THR A 85 -13.99 -21.20 -6.77
CA THR A 85 -15.28 -21.81 -6.44
C THR A 85 -16.46 -20.83 -6.52
N GLN A 86 -16.26 -19.55 -6.22
CA GLN A 86 -17.33 -18.58 -5.99
C GLN A 86 -17.62 -17.65 -7.17
N VAL A 87 -16.69 -17.49 -8.13
CA VAL A 87 -16.98 -16.71 -9.34
C VAL A 87 -18.02 -17.41 -10.23
N ASP A 88 -18.73 -16.64 -11.02
CA ASP A 88 -19.66 -17.16 -12.00
C ASP A 88 -19.02 -18.22 -12.90
N ARG A 89 -19.81 -19.23 -13.28
CA ARG A 89 -19.33 -20.39 -14.05
C ARG A 89 -18.51 -20.04 -15.28
N GLN A 90 -18.85 -18.95 -15.96
CA GLN A 90 -18.15 -18.47 -17.15
C GLN A 90 -16.70 -18.02 -16.88
N TYR A 91 -16.35 -17.65 -15.65
CA TYR A 91 -15.02 -17.18 -15.27
C TYR A 91 -14.15 -18.24 -14.59
N ARG A 92 -14.71 -19.40 -14.20
CA ARG A 92 -14.02 -20.40 -13.32
C ARG A 92 -12.70 -20.91 -13.87
N GLU A 93 -12.58 -21.09 -15.18
CA GLU A 93 -11.33 -21.55 -15.79
C GLU A 93 -10.22 -20.51 -15.72
N ARG A 94 -10.59 -19.24 -15.72
CA ARG A 94 -9.70 -18.06 -15.68
C ARG A 94 -9.52 -17.50 -14.27
N ALA A 95 -10.31 -17.97 -13.29
CA ALA A 95 -10.32 -17.46 -11.93
C ALA A 95 -8.94 -17.56 -11.27
N PRO A 96 -8.54 -16.53 -10.51
CA PRO A 96 -7.36 -16.60 -9.66
C PRO A 96 -7.45 -17.79 -8.68
N ARG A 97 -6.31 -18.45 -8.42
CA ARG A 97 -6.26 -19.63 -7.54
C ARG A 97 -4.88 -19.87 -6.97
N LEU A 98 -4.83 -20.56 -5.84
CA LEU A 98 -3.58 -21.10 -5.29
C LEU A 98 -3.23 -22.45 -5.94
N VAL A 99 -1.95 -22.60 -6.27
CA VAL A 99 -1.39 -23.84 -6.81
C VAL A 99 -0.12 -24.20 -6.03
N LEU A 100 0.00 -25.45 -5.63
CA LEU A 100 1.20 -25.98 -4.99
C LEU A 100 2.25 -26.35 -6.04
N ASN A 101 3.50 -25.97 -5.78
CA ASN A 101 4.68 -26.35 -6.55
C ASN A 101 4.56 -26.11 -8.08
N PRO A 102 4.04 -24.97 -8.55
CA PRO A 102 3.86 -24.77 -9.98
C PRO A 102 5.22 -24.76 -10.70
N LEU A 103 5.30 -25.42 -11.84
CA LEU A 103 6.51 -25.45 -12.69
C LEU A 103 7.79 -25.90 -11.93
N GLY A 104 7.65 -26.77 -10.93
CA GLY A 104 8.78 -27.29 -10.12
C GLY A 104 9.30 -26.30 -9.08
N LYS A 105 8.65 -25.18 -8.84
CA LYS A 105 8.96 -24.28 -7.73
C LYS A 105 8.28 -24.80 -6.45
N GLU A 106 9.06 -24.92 -5.37
CA GLU A 106 8.53 -25.32 -4.06
C GLU A 106 7.64 -24.24 -3.46
N GLY A 107 6.58 -24.62 -2.74
CA GLY A 107 5.65 -23.71 -2.05
C GLY A 107 4.32 -23.49 -2.77
N ALA A 108 3.49 -22.62 -2.19
CA ALA A 108 2.22 -22.21 -2.78
C ALA A 108 2.35 -20.88 -3.51
N TYR A 109 1.69 -20.81 -4.65
CA TYR A 109 1.74 -19.63 -5.53
C TYR A 109 0.32 -19.24 -5.94
N PHE A 110 0.06 -17.95 -5.93
CA PHE A 110 -1.16 -17.38 -6.48
C PHE A 110 -1.00 -17.17 -7.98
N LEU A 111 -1.87 -17.84 -8.75
CA LEU A 111 -1.94 -17.74 -10.20
C LEU A 111 -3.10 -16.84 -10.57
N TYR A 112 -2.86 -15.87 -11.43
CA TYR A 112 -3.86 -14.97 -11.99
C TYR A 112 -3.48 -14.62 -13.43
N GLU A 113 -4.48 -14.34 -14.24
CA GLU A 113 -4.35 -14.20 -15.68
C GLU A 113 -3.35 -13.10 -16.07
N GLY A 114 -2.53 -13.38 -17.10
CA GLY A 114 -1.57 -12.42 -17.65
C GLY A 114 -0.26 -12.28 -16.86
N HIS A 115 -0.11 -12.94 -15.70
CA HIS A 115 1.03 -12.72 -14.81
C HIS A 115 1.77 -14.00 -14.41
N ALA A 116 3.03 -13.83 -14.01
CA ALA A 116 3.81 -14.94 -13.46
C ALA A 116 3.26 -15.38 -12.09
N PRO A 117 3.37 -16.68 -11.73
CA PRO A 117 2.99 -17.18 -10.42
C PRO A 117 3.64 -16.39 -9.28
N HIS A 118 2.84 -15.93 -8.32
CA HIS A 118 3.30 -15.11 -7.20
C HIS A 118 3.33 -15.93 -5.90
N PRO A 119 4.50 -16.03 -5.20
CA PRO A 119 4.59 -16.77 -3.94
C PRO A 119 3.80 -16.06 -2.83
N ILE A 120 3.11 -16.83 -1.98
CA ILE A 120 2.22 -16.26 -0.97
C ILE A 120 2.89 -15.91 0.37
N GLY A 121 4.14 -16.36 0.58
CA GLY A 121 4.82 -16.24 1.87
C GLY A 121 4.96 -14.82 2.42
N ILE A 122 4.98 -13.80 1.55
CA ILE A 122 5.03 -12.38 1.97
C ILE A 122 3.82 -12.03 2.85
N GLY A 123 2.64 -12.50 2.46
CA GLY A 123 1.39 -12.23 3.17
C GLY A 123 1.15 -13.08 4.42
N LEU A 124 2.09 -13.94 4.81
CA LEU A 124 1.89 -14.93 5.89
C LEU A 124 3.00 -14.88 6.96
N GLY A 125 3.90 -13.89 6.91
CA GLY A 125 5.16 -13.91 7.64
C GLY A 125 5.14 -13.28 9.03
N ALA A 126 3.99 -12.89 9.59
CA ALA A 126 3.91 -12.27 10.91
C ALA A 126 4.58 -13.12 12.01
N GLY A 127 5.36 -12.46 12.86
CA GLY A 127 6.06 -13.08 13.98
C GLY A 127 7.30 -13.90 13.63
N LYS A 128 7.69 -13.96 12.34
CA LYS A 128 8.90 -14.67 11.90
C LYS A 128 10.14 -13.78 11.95
N SER A 129 11.26 -14.36 12.38
CA SER A 129 12.56 -13.70 12.35
C SER A 129 13.05 -13.51 10.90
N PRO A 130 14.01 -12.59 10.65
CA PRO A 130 14.61 -12.43 9.32
C PRO A 130 15.25 -13.70 8.76
N GLU A 131 15.79 -14.56 9.62
CA GLU A 131 16.39 -15.85 9.25
C GLU A 131 15.33 -16.83 8.75
N GLU A 132 14.19 -16.92 9.47
CA GLU A 132 13.05 -17.76 9.08
C GLU A 132 12.41 -17.28 7.79
N LEU A 133 12.32 -15.96 7.57
CA LEU A 133 11.74 -15.38 6.36
C LEU A 133 12.50 -15.75 5.08
N LYS A 134 13.80 -16.02 5.16
CA LYS A 134 14.64 -16.24 3.98
C LYS A 134 14.11 -17.31 3.02
N GLU A 135 13.69 -18.45 3.56
CA GLU A 135 13.06 -19.53 2.77
C GLU A 135 11.55 -19.44 2.74
N PHE A 136 10.96 -19.00 3.84
CA PHE A 136 9.53 -18.89 4.00
C PHE A 136 8.85 -18.07 2.90
N LEU A 137 9.44 -16.94 2.49
CA LEU A 137 8.88 -16.06 1.48
C LEU A 137 8.56 -16.72 0.14
N THR A 138 9.28 -17.79 -0.19
CA THR A 138 9.13 -18.50 -1.48
C THR A 138 8.62 -19.94 -1.35
N LYS A 139 8.73 -20.54 -0.15
CA LYS A 139 8.38 -21.94 0.08
C LYS A 139 7.13 -22.13 0.91
N ALA A 140 6.59 -21.06 1.51
CA ALA A 140 5.38 -21.16 2.33
C ALA A 140 4.20 -21.75 1.57
N THR A 141 3.39 -22.48 2.32
CA THR A 141 2.09 -22.99 1.87
C THR A 141 0.98 -22.32 2.67
N TYR A 142 -0.27 -22.53 2.27
CA TYR A 142 -1.40 -21.97 3.03
C TYR A 142 -1.52 -22.60 4.43
N ALA A 143 -0.99 -23.81 4.62
CA ALA A 143 -0.93 -24.46 5.93
C ALA A 143 0.00 -23.73 6.93
N ASP A 144 0.89 -22.89 6.44
CA ASP A 144 1.80 -22.08 7.26
C ASP A 144 1.16 -20.75 7.68
N ALA A 145 -0.01 -20.41 7.11
CA ALA A 145 -0.73 -19.18 7.43
C ALA A 145 -1.39 -19.29 8.83
N ARG A 146 -1.42 -18.17 9.54
CA ARG A 146 -2.13 -18.11 10.82
C ARG A 146 -3.65 -18.16 10.59
N PRO A 147 -4.40 -18.98 11.36
CA PRO A 147 -5.85 -19.09 11.20
C PRO A 147 -6.59 -17.75 11.28
N GLY A 148 -6.12 -16.79 12.08
CA GLY A 148 -6.70 -15.45 12.16
C GLY A 148 -6.77 -14.69 10.83
N GLY A 149 -6.10 -15.15 9.77
CA GLY A 149 -6.24 -14.59 8.43
C GLY A 149 -7.59 -14.87 7.77
N TRP A 150 -8.20 -16.07 8.03
CA TRP A 150 -9.47 -16.49 7.42
C TRP A 150 -10.55 -16.90 8.42
N ASP A 151 -10.21 -17.07 9.69
CA ASP A 151 -11.13 -17.36 10.77
C ASP A 151 -11.24 -16.17 11.71
N PRO A 152 -12.40 -15.49 11.76
CA PRO A 152 -12.57 -14.28 12.56
C PRO A 152 -12.49 -14.54 14.06
N ALA A 153 -12.84 -15.73 14.55
CA ALA A 153 -12.70 -16.06 15.97
C ALA A 153 -11.22 -16.20 16.36
N GLU A 154 -10.40 -16.83 15.53
CA GLU A 154 -8.95 -16.91 15.72
C GLU A 154 -8.29 -15.52 15.56
N ARG A 155 -8.82 -14.68 14.66
CA ARG A 155 -8.36 -13.29 14.54
C ARG A 155 -8.45 -12.52 15.85
N LEU A 156 -9.56 -12.61 16.54
CA LEU A 156 -9.73 -11.93 17.84
C LEU A 156 -8.74 -12.43 18.88
N LYS A 157 -8.33 -13.71 18.83
CA LYS A 157 -7.29 -14.25 19.73
C LYS A 157 -5.90 -13.71 19.38
N ASP A 158 -5.56 -13.68 18.08
CA ASP A 158 -4.28 -13.13 17.63
C ASP A 158 -4.17 -11.62 17.96
N ASN A 159 -5.24 -10.86 17.80
CA ASN A 159 -5.32 -9.46 18.21
C ASN A 159 -5.15 -9.28 19.72
N ALA A 160 -5.77 -10.15 20.53
CA ALA A 160 -5.64 -10.09 21.98
C ALA A 160 -4.21 -10.34 22.46
N VAL A 161 -3.46 -11.21 21.79
CA VAL A 161 -2.03 -11.47 22.08
C VAL A 161 -1.20 -10.18 21.89
N ASP A 162 -1.55 -9.39 20.89
CA ASP A 162 -0.81 -8.18 20.50
C ASP A 162 -1.33 -6.89 21.18
N GLY A 163 -2.39 -6.99 21.97
CA GLY A 163 -3.03 -5.84 22.62
C GLY A 163 -3.81 -4.96 21.63
N VAL A 164 -4.23 -5.50 20.49
CA VAL A 164 -5.08 -4.86 19.49
C VAL A 164 -6.53 -5.17 19.80
N GLU A 165 -7.40 -4.17 19.79
CA GLU A 165 -8.84 -4.33 20.03
C GLU A 165 -9.63 -4.51 18.74
N ALA A 166 -9.29 -3.71 17.73
CA ALA A 166 -10.01 -3.70 16.46
C ALA A 166 -9.06 -3.47 15.27
N ASP A 167 -9.50 -3.89 14.10
CA ASP A 167 -8.73 -3.84 12.85
C ASP A 167 -9.53 -3.21 11.72
N VAL A 168 -8.82 -2.45 10.87
CA VAL A 168 -9.23 -2.16 9.50
C VAL A 168 -8.62 -3.22 8.60
N LEU A 169 -9.44 -3.94 7.83
CA LEU A 169 -9.04 -5.15 7.11
C LEU A 169 -8.95 -4.92 5.60
N TYR A 170 -7.75 -5.08 5.09
CA TYR A 170 -7.40 -5.09 3.68
C TYR A 170 -7.22 -6.52 3.16
N THR A 171 -7.13 -6.64 1.86
CA THR A 171 -6.84 -7.90 1.15
C THR A 171 -5.35 -8.28 1.23
N THR A 172 -5.01 -9.54 1.00
CA THR A 172 -3.63 -10.01 0.74
C THR A 172 -3.47 -10.47 -0.71
N LEU A 173 -4.23 -11.49 -1.11
CA LEU A 173 -4.14 -12.03 -2.48
C LEU A 173 -4.87 -11.14 -3.48
N GLY A 174 -5.95 -10.46 -3.06
CA GLY A 174 -6.73 -9.54 -3.87
C GLY A 174 -5.93 -8.35 -4.41
N PHE A 175 -4.77 -8.00 -3.82
CA PHE A 175 -3.86 -7.03 -4.42
C PHE A 175 -3.52 -7.35 -5.88
N ARG A 176 -3.36 -8.63 -6.20
CA ARG A 176 -3.00 -9.09 -7.55
C ARG A 176 -4.14 -8.95 -8.54
N ILE A 177 -5.38 -8.95 -8.05
CA ILE A 177 -6.58 -8.81 -8.87
C ILE A 177 -6.71 -7.39 -9.44
N PHE A 178 -6.15 -6.38 -8.77
CA PHE A 178 -6.07 -5.02 -9.32
C PHE A 178 -5.32 -4.94 -10.65
N TRP A 179 -4.47 -5.93 -10.98
CA TRP A 179 -3.68 -5.99 -12.20
C TRP A 179 -4.32 -6.84 -13.31
N LEU A 180 -5.49 -7.43 -13.09
CA LEU A 180 -6.23 -8.08 -14.15
C LEU A 180 -6.62 -7.07 -15.23
N GLU A 181 -6.32 -7.38 -16.49
CA GLU A 181 -6.60 -6.52 -17.63
C GLU A 181 -8.05 -6.64 -18.13
N ASP A 182 -8.73 -7.79 -17.83
CA ASP A 182 -10.15 -7.99 -18.15
C ASP A 182 -11.02 -7.34 -17.07
N PRO A 183 -11.73 -6.23 -17.38
CA PRO A 183 -12.56 -5.53 -16.42
C PRO A 183 -13.68 -6.38 -15.81
N ALA A 184 -14.29 -7.26 -16.63
CA ALA A 184 -15.40 -8.08 -16.19
C ALA A 184 -14.95 -9.20 -15.22
N LEU A 185 -13.78 -9.80 -15.48
CA LEU A 185 -13.17 -10.76 -14.55
C LEU A 185 -12.74 -10.08 -13.25
N GLN A 186 -12.16 -8.87 -13.33
CA GLN A 186 -11.77 -8.10 -12.15
C GLN A 186 -12.98 -7.76 -11.27
N GLU A 187 -14.05 -7.23 -11.89
CA GLU A 187 -15.30 -6.87 -11.21
C GLU A 187 -15.89 -8.08 -10.48
N GLU A 188 -15.99 -9.23 -11.16
CA GLU A 188 -16.50 -10.47 -10.56
C GLU A 188 -15.63 -10.95 -9.40
N CYS A 189 -14.30 -10.91 -9.55
CA CYS A 189 -13.38 -11.29 -8.47
C CYS A 189 -13.50 -10.36 -7.25
N PHE A 190 -13.65 -9.06 -7.46
CA PHE A 190 -13.86 -8.11 -6.38
C PHE A 190 -15.20 -8.33 -5.67
N ARG A 191 -16.27 -8.59 -6.43
CA ARG A 191 -17.58 -8.93 -5.86
C ARG A 191 -17.49 -10.13 -4.92
N VAL A 192 -16.84 -11.20 -5.36
CA VAL A 192 -16.66 -12.43 -4.55
C VAL A 192 -15.86 -12.14 -3.28
N TYR A 193 -14.77 -11.38 -3.38
CA TYR A 193 -14.01 -10.97 -2.20
C TYR A 193 -14.85 -10.13 -1.24
N ASN A 194 -15.59 -9.14 -1.74
CA ASN A 194 -16.40 -8.24 -0.93
C ASN A 194 -17.49 -8.98 -0.17
N ASP A 195 -18.14 -9.96 -0.81
CA ASP A 195 -19.15 -10.80 -0.17
C ASP A 195 -18.55 -11.63 0.97
N TRP A 196 -17.41 -12.29 0.72
CA TRP A 196 -16.70 -13.07 1.72
C TRP A 196 -16.17 -12.18 2.88
N LEU A 197 -15.60 -11.01 2.58
CA LEU A 197 -15.11 -10.11 3.62
C LEU A 197 -16.23 -9.58 4.50
N ALA A 198 -17.40 -9.28 3.92
CA ALA A 198 -18.57 -8.84 4.68
C ALA A 198 -19.03 -9.94 5.66
N GLU A 199 -19.03 -11.20 5.24
CA GLU A 199 -19.33 -12.34 6.12
C GLU A 199 -18.29 -12.48 7.24
N TYR A 200 -17.00 -12.39 6.90
CA TYR A 200 -15.91 -12.44 7.86
C TYR A 200 -16.03 -11.34 8.93
N CYS A 201 -16.23 -10.08 8.52
CA CYS A 201 -16.37 -8.95 9.43
C CYS A 201 -17.69 -8.98 10.23
N GLY A 202 -18.72 -9.60 9.67
CA GLY A 202 -20.02 -9.79 10.33
C GLY A 202 -19.96 -10.60 11.62
N TYR A 203 -18.88 -11.37 11.85
CA TYR A 203 -18.65 -12.09 13.10
C TYR A 203 -18.45 -11.15 14.31
N ALA A 204 -17.76 -10.01 14.11
CA ALA A 204 -17.53 -9.00 15.16
C ALA A 204 -17.48 -7.59 14.54
N PRO A 205 -18.63 -7.03 14.11
CA PRO A 205 -18.70 -5.79 13.32
C PRO A 205 -18.18 -4.55 14.06
N ASP A 206 -18.14 -4.59 15.39
CA ASP A 206 -17.58 -3.53 16.23
C ASP A 206 -16.05 -3.64 16.39
N ARG A 207 -15.46 -4.72 15.90
CA ARG A 207 -14.04 -5.06 16.03
C ARG A 207 -13.32 -5.20 14.68
N MET A 208 -14.05 -5.30 13.58
CA MET A 208 -13.52 -5.57 12.24
C MET A 208 -14.17 -4.65 11.21
N ALA A 209 -13.38 -3.76 10.61
CA ALA A 209 -13.83 -2.85 9.54
C ALA A 209 -13.26 -3.31 8.21
N GLY A 210 -14.00 -4.08 7.43
CA GLY A 210 -13.60 -4.56 6.11
C GLY A 210 -13.63 -3.45 5.06
N LEU A 211 -12.64 -3.42 4.16
CA LEU A 211 -12.56 -2.51 3.04
C LEU A 211 -12.87 -3.21 1.72
N ALA A 212 -13.87 -2.69 1.00
CA ALA A 212 -14.30 -3.22 -0.27
C ALA A 212 -13.26 -2.99 -1.37
N LEU A 213 -13.00 -3.98 -2.22
CA LEU A 213 -12.26 -3.79 -3.47
C LEU A 213 -13.22 -3.24 -4.52
N ILE A 214 -12.88 -2.08 -5.11
CA ILE A 214 -13.76 -1.37 -6.03
C ILE A 214 -13.17 -1.32 -7.44
N PRO A 215 -13.89 -1.87 -8.44
CA PRO A 215 -13.46 -1.82 -9.83
C PRO A 215 -13.65 -0.41 -10.41
N LEU A 216 -12.61 0.19 -10.96
CA LEU A 216 -12.67 1.52 -11.56
C LEU A 216 -12.37 1.54 -13.06
N TYR A 217 -12.37 0.40 -13.73
CA TYR A 217 -12.44 0.38 -15.20
C TYR A 217 -13.74 1.02 -15.70
N ASP A 218 -14.85 0.82 -14.97
CA ASP A 218 -16.08 1.64 -15.06
C ASP A 218 -16.37 2.29 -13.70
N PRO A 219 -16.10 3.60 -13.52
CA PRO A 219 -16.35 4.28 -12.25
C PRO A 219 -17.83 4.34 -11.82
N GLN A 220 -18.77 4.20 -12.76
CA GLN A 220 -20.19 4.09 -12.40
C GLN A 220 -20.52 2.70 -11.83
N ALA A 221 -19.95 1.63 -12.41
CA ALA A 221 -20.04 0.30 -11.82
C ALA A 221 -19.36 0.28 -10.43
N GLY A 222 -18.20 0.92 -10.30
CA GLY A 222 -17.52 1.10 -9.03
C GLY A 222 -18.37 1.81 -7.97
N ALA A 223 -19.10 2.85 -8.35
CA ALA A 223 -20.03 3.54 -7.44
C ALA A 223 -21.16 2.61 -6.97
N ARG A 224 -21.78 1.84 -7.89
CA ARG A 224 -22.82 0.85 -7.54
C ARG A 224 -22.29 -0.24 -6.61
N GLU A 225 -21.08 -0.75 -6.88
CA GLU A 225 -20.45 -1.75 -6.00
C GLU A 225 -20.15 -1.18 -4.61
N LEU A 226 -19.67 0.07 -4.53
CA LEU A 226 -19.45 0.76 -3.26
C LEU A 226 -20.75 0.87 -2.44
N GLU A 227 -21.86 1.25 -3.09
CA GLU A 227 -23.19 1.29 -2.44
C GLU A 227 -23.64 -0.08 -1.95
N ARG A 228 -23.40 -1.13 -2.75
CA ARG A 228 -23.70 -2.51 -2.37
C ARG A 228 -22.89 -2.92 -1.13
N CYS A 229 -21.60 -2.66 -1.13
CA CYS A 229 -20.69 -2.98 -0.04
C CYS A 229 -21.04 -2.24 1.26
N ALA A 230 -21.43 -0.96 1.17
CA ALA A 230 -21.91 -0.20 2.32
C ALA A 230 -23.16 -0.86 2.97
N LYS A 231 -24.09 -1.36 2.14
CA LYS A 231 -25.29 -2.09 2.63
C LYS A 231 -24.92 -3.45 3.26
N LEU A 232 -23.83 -4.08 2.84
CA LEU A 232 -23.28 -5.30 3.46
C LEU A 232 -22.54 -5.03 4.77
N GLY A 233 -22.31 -3.76 5.14
CA GLY A 233 -21.65 -3.38 6.38
C GLY A 233 -20.14 -3.13 6.27
N LEU A 234 -19.55 -3.16 5.07
CA LEU A 234 -18.17 -2.77 4.85
C LEU A 234 -18.00 -1.26 5.13
N LYS A 235 -16.83 -0.85 5.62
CA LYS A 235 -16.60 0.46 6.24
C LYS A 235 -15.76 1.43 5.40
N GLY A 236 -15.27 1.02 4.25
CA GLY A 236 -14.46 1.83 3.35
C GLY A 236 -14.19 1.11 2.04
N ALA A 237 -13.42 1.72 1.19
CA ALA A 237 -13.07 1.21 -0.11
C ALA A 237 -11.55 1.19 -0.32
N MET A 238 -11.07 0.27 -1.13
CA MET A 238 -9.72 0.24 -1.66
C MET A 238 -9.78 0.29 -3.19
N ILE A 239 -8.99 1.18 -3.78
CA ILE A 239 -8.87 1.39 -5.23
C ILE A 239 -7.42 1.35 -5.64
N TRP A 240 -7.12 1.50 -6.94
CA TRP A 240 -5.74 1.67 -7.39
C TRP A 240 -5.02 2.79 -6.62
N CYS A 241 -3.83 2.52 -6.14
CA CYS A 241 -2.97 3.58 -5.57
C CYS A 241 -2.66 4.66 -6.64
N SER A 242 -2.43 4.22 -7.87
CA SER A 242 -2.24 5.05 -9.05
C SER A 242 -3.02 4.43 -10.21
N PRO A 243 -3.98 5.14 -10.84
CA PRO A 243 -4.78 4.61 -11.94
C PRO A 243 -3.94 4.53 -13.23
N PRO A 244 -4.45 3.87 -14.30
CA PRO A 244 -3.84 3.91 -15.64
C PRO A 244 -3.54 5.35 -16.08
N GLN A 245 -2.39 5.57 -16.73
CA GLN A 245 -1.91 6.92 -17.10
C GLN A 245 -2.86 7.68 -18.02
N GLU A 246 -3.54 6.99 -18.90
CA GLU A 246 -4.53 7.53 -19.83
C GLU A 246 -5.83 7.97 -19.15
N ARG A 247 -6.04 7.57 -17.90
CA ARG A 247 -7.22 7.92 -17.10
C ARG A 247 -6.83 8.32 -15.68
N PRO A 248 -6.14 9.45 -15.50
CA PRO A 248 -5.71 9.92 -14.18
C PRO A 248 -6.91 10.33 -13.31
N TYR A 249 -6.75 10.30 -12.00
CA TYR A 249 -7.80 10.70 -11.03
C TYR A 249 -8.28 12.16 -11.17
N SER A 250 -7.60 12.99 -11.96
CA SER A 250 -8.09 14.30 -12.37
C SER A 250 -9.26 14.26 -13.35
N SER A 251 -9.49 13.15 -14.02
CA SER A 251 -10.57 12.98 -14.98
C SER A 251 -11.94 12.98 -14.29
N ALA A 252 -12.88 13.76 -14.84
CA ALA A 252 -14.26 13.80 -14.35
C ALA A 252 -15.00 12.46 -14.49
N VAL A 253 -14.44 11.49 -15.20
CA VAL A 253 -15.01 10.15 -15.31
C VAL A 253 -15.16 9.46 -13.94
N TYR A 254 -14.31 9.84 -12.96
CA TYR A 254 -14.38 9.32 -11.60
C TYR A 254 -15.36 10.06 -10.68
N ASP A 255 -15.91 11.20 -11.11
CA ASP A 255 -16.80 12.02 -10.28
C ASP A 255 -18.00 11.24 -9.70
N PRO A 256 -18.66 10.30 -10.43
CA PRO A 256 -19.73 9.49 -9.85
C PRO A 256 -19.27 8.62 -8.66
N PHE A 257 -18.05 8.07 -8.73
CA PHE A 257 -17.47 7.29 -7.63
C PHE A 257 -17.10 8.19 -6.44
N TRP A 258 -16.46 9.34 -6.69
CA TRP A 258 -16.14 10.29 -5.62
C TRP A 258 -17.39 10.80 -4.89
N ALA A 259 -18.46 11.10 -5.65
CA ALA A 259 -19.75 11.52 -5.09
C ALA A 259 -20.35 10.44 -4.20
N ALA A 260 -20.38 9.19 -4.65
CA ALA A 260 -20.89 8.06 -3.88
C ALA A 260 -20.09 7.84 -2.59
N ALA A 261 -18.75 7.88 -2.67
CA ALA A 261 -17.89 7.72 -1.50
C ALA A 261 -18.07 8.85 -0.47
N GLU A 262 -18.22 10.09 -0.94
CA GLU A 262 -18.48 11.25 -0.10
C GLU A 262 -19.86 11.17 0.58
N GLU A 263 -20.92 10.81 -0.16
CA GLU A 263 -22.29 10.72 0.34
C GLU A 263 -22.43 9.63 1.40
N MET A 264 -21.86 8.46 1.14
CA MET A 264 -21.88 7.33 2.07
C MET A 264 -20.87 7.45 3.21
N LYS A 265 -20.01 8.47 3.18
CA LYS A 265 -18.92 8.67 4.16
C LYS A 265 -17.97 7.47 4.24
N MET A 266 -17.73 6.79 3.12
CA MET A 266 -16.81 5.67 3.04
C MET A 266 -15.40 6.19 2.69
N PRO A 267 -14.42 6.06 3.58
CA PRO A 267 -13.03 6.40 3.28
C PRO A 267 -12.50 5.57 2.10
N VAL A 268 -11.73 6.21 1.24
CA VAL A 268 -11.15 5.57 0.06
C VAL A 268 -9.64 5.42 0.24
N SER A 269 -9.17 4.19 0.30
CA SER A 269 -7.77 3.86 0.51
C SER A 269 -7.01 3.68 -0.81
N LEU A 270 -5.87 4.35 -0.88
CA LEU A 270 -4.81 4.18 -1.87
C LEU A 270 -3.71 3.34 -1.22
N HIS A 271 -3.78 2.02 -1.40
CA HIS A 271 -2.86 1.11 -0.75
C HIS A 271 -1.62 0.87 -1.62
N ALA A 272 -0.46 0.81 -0.98
CA ALA A 272 0.78 0.41 -1.63
C ALA A 272 0.58 -0.81 -2.54
N ILE A 273 1.38 -0.91 -3.61
CA ILE A 273 1.40 -2.02 -4.59
C ILE A 273 0.15 -2.23 -5.46
N THR A 274 -0.88 -1.41 -5.38
CA THR A 274 -2.08 -1.52 -6.25
C THR A 274 -2.02 -0.60 -7.48
N GLY A 275 -0.91 0.12 -7.66
CA GLY A 275 -0.77 1.05 -8.77
C GLY A 275 -0.69 0.39 -10.14
N MET A 276 -1.27 1.07 -11.13
CA MET A 276 -1.20 0.73 -12.56
C MET A 276 -0.14 1.55 -13.30
N GLY A 277 0.72 2.27 -12.56
CA GLY A 277 1.82 3.06 -13.09
C GLY A 277 2.98 2.20 -13.61
N VAL A 278 3.96 2.85 -14.26
CA VAL A 278 5.16 2.17 -14.79
C VAL A 278 5.96 1.50 -13.67
N GLU A 279 5.95 2.07 -12.48
CA GLU A 279 6.68 1.60 -11.31
C GLU A 279 6.19 0.22 -10.84
N SER A 280 4.91 -0.10 -11.05
CA SER A 280 4.34 -1.41 -10.71
C SER A 280 4.92 -2.56 -11.55
N GLN A 281 5.51 -2.23 -12.72
CA GLN A 281 6.05 -3.18 -13.68
C GLN A 281 7.52 -3.54 -13.45
N TRP A 282 8.18 -2.97 -12.44
CA TRP A 282 9.57 -3.29 -12.12
C TRP A 282 9.73 -4.76 -11.73
N ASN A 283 10.78 -5.37 -12.24
CA ASN A 283 11.08 -6.79 -11.99
C ASN A 283 11.69 -7.04 -10.59
N TRP A 284 11.79 -8.32 -10.21
CA TRP A 284 12.31 -8.71 -8.90
C TRP A 284 13.79 -8.37 -8.66
N GLY A 285 14.61 -8.20 -9.70
CA GLY A 285 16.00 -7.75 -9.57
C GLY A 285 16.10 -6.35 -8.99
N GLU A 286 15.03 -5.56 -9.11
CA GLU A 286 14.92 -4.19 -8.61
C GLU A 286 14.11 -4.09 -7.29
N ARG A 287 13.90 -5.22 -6.61
CA ARG A 287 13.05 -5.31 -5.41
C ARG A 287 13.38 -4.27 -4.36
N TYR A 288 14.66 -4.09 -4.02
CA TYR A 288 15.07 -3.12 -2.99
C TYR A 288 14.75 -1.69 -3.39
N MET A 289 14.99 -1.34 -4.64
CA MET A 289 14.65 -0.01 -5.18
C MET A 289 13.14 0.20 -5.16
N ARG A 290 12.36 -0.77 -5.65
CA ARG A 290 10.90 -0.71 -5.65
C ARG A 290 10.33 -0.51 -4.24
N THR A 291 10.79 -1.30 -3.28
CA THR A 291 10.36 -1.18 -1.88
C THR A 291 10.74 0.18 -1.29
N THR A 292 11.92 0.71 -1.62
CA THR A 292 12.38 2.02 -1.13
C THR A 292 11.51 3.17 -1.64
N VAL A 293 11.04 3.11 -2.88
CA VAL A 293 10.24 4.19 -3.51
C VAL A 293 8.74 3.88 -3.54
N LEU A 294 8.28 2.94 -2.73
CA LEU A 294 6.90 2.46 -2.74
C LEU A 294 5.86 3.59 -2.57
N GLY A 295 6.17 4.60 -1.74
CA GLY A 295 5.34 5.78 -1.53
C GLY A 295 5.18 6.71 -2.73
N TYR A 296 6.00 6.57 -3.79
CA TYR A 296 5.96 7.47 -4.95
C TYR A 296 4.60 7.48 -5.68
N GLU A 297 3.94 6.33 -5.79
CA GLU A 297 2.64 6.24 -6.44
C GLU A 297 1.56 7.01 -5.69
N VAL A 298 1.55 6.95 -4.36
CA VAL A 298 0.58 7.70 -3.54
C VAL A 298 0.90 9.20 -3.54
N GLU A 299 2.17 9.59 -3.52
CA GLU A 299 2.59 10.99 -3.67
C GLU A 299 2.04 11.59 -4.96
N LYS A 300 2.21 10.88 -6.09
CA LYS A 300 1.68 11.26 -7.39
C LYS A 300 0.16 11.41 -7.36
N SER A 301 -0.56 10.43 -6.81
CA SER A 301 -2.02 10.44 -6.72
C SER A 301 -2.53 11.56 -5.81
N PHE A 302 -1.87 11.82 -4.68
CA PHE A 302 -2.20 12.94 -3.81
C PHE A 302 -2.01 14.28 -4.51
N SER A 303 -0.90 14.45 -5.25
CA SER A 303 -0.70 15.64 -6.07
C SER A 303 -1.82 15.82 -7.09
N VAL A 304 -2.19 14.75 -7.81
CA VAL A 304 -3.26 14.78 -8.81
C VAL A 304 -4.59 15.19 -8.17
N LEU A 305 -5.00 14.56 -7.06
CA LEU A 305 -6.27 14.84 -6.39
C LEU A 305 -6.34 16.29 -5.86
N ILE A 306 -5.24 16.80 -5.29
CA ILE A 306 -5.16 18.16 -4.77
C ILE A 306 -5.18 19.18 -5.93
N PHE A 307 -4.24 19.03 -6.89
CA PHE A 307 -4.02 20.08 -7.92
C PHE A 307 -5.07 20.08 -9.03
N SER A 308 -5.85 19.00 -9.19
CA SER A 308 -6.94 18.95 -10.17
C SER A 308 -8.28 19.48 -9.66
N GLY A 309 -8.38 19.84 -8.39
CA GLY A 309 -9.61 20.34 -7.78
C GLY A 309 -10.65 19.25 -7.44
N VAL A 310 -10.30 17.96 -7.48
CA VAL A 310 -11.20 16.88 -7.01
C VAL A 310 -11.64 17.15 -5.57
N LEU A 311 -10.70 17.50 -4.70
CA LEU A 311 -10.99 17.76 -3.29
C LEU A 311 -11.82 19.04 -3.04
N ASP A 312 -11.89 19.94 -4.01
CA ASP A 312 -12.84 21.08 -3.96
C ASP A 312 -14.24 20.70 -4.39
N ARG A 313 -14.35 19.78 -5.39
CA ARG A 313 -15.68 19.27 -5.83
C ARG A 313 -16.31 18.37 -4.79
N PHE A 314 -15.48 17.60 -4.08
CA PHE A 314 -15.91 16.64 -3.04
C PHE A 314 -15.27 16.97 -1.69
N PRO A 315 -15.74 18.03 -0.99
CA PRO A 315 -15.05 18.57 0.19
C PRO A 315 -15.15 17.68 1.45
N ARG A 316 -16.01 16.67 1.48
CA ARG A 316 -16.15 15.71 2.59
C ARG A 316 -15.54 14.34 2.28
N LEU A 317 -15.09 14.11 1.03
CA LEU A 317 -14.40 12.89 0.63
C LEU A 317 -13.17 12.67 1.51
N GLN A 318 -12.97 11.45 2.02
CA GLN A 318 -11.83 11.08 2.84
C GLN A 318 -10.94 10.09 2.07
N ILE A 319 -9.66 10.42 1.92
CA ILE A 319 -8.65 9.61 1.22
C ILE A 319 -7.61 9.12 2.22
N VAL A 320 -7.26 7.85 2.16
CA VAL A 320 -6.27 7.23 3.05
C VAL A 320 -5.06 6.75 2.23
N SER A 321 -3.86 7.17 2.63
CA SER A 321 -2.59 6.56 2.19
C SER A 321 -2.31 5.37 3.09
N ALA A 322 -2.44 4.15 2.57
CA ALA A 322 -2.25 2.93 3.33
C ALA A 322 -0.92 2.23 2.97
N GLU A 323 -0.18 1.79 3.99
CA GLU A 323 1.14 1.11 3.90
C GLU A 323 2.23 1.92 3.13
N ASN A 324 2.16 3.25 3.15
CA ASN A 324 3.17 4.09 2.49
C ASN A 324 4.05 4.85 3.50
N ASN A 325 3.95 4.54 4.79
CA ASN A 325 4.56 5.30 5.89
C ASN A 325 4.19 6.80 5.87
N VAL A 326 4.75 7.58 6.77
CA VAL A 326 4.34 8.99 6.95
C VAL A 326 5.50 9.97 7.04
N GLY A 327 6.74 9.48 7.19
CA GLY A 327 7.92 10.33 7.35
C GLY A 327 8.23 11.25 6.17
N TRP A 328 7.74 10.93 4.97
CA TRP A 328 7.88 11.74 3.77
C TRP A 328 6.90 12.93 3.70
N ILE A 329 5.77 12.86 4.39
CA ILE A 329 4.64 13.80 4.29
C ILE A 329 5.03 15.25 4.64
N PRO A 330 5.78 15.55 5.71
CA PRO A 330 6.13 16.93 6.06
C PRO A 330 6.83 17.69 4.94
N TYR A 331 7.86 17.08 4.36
CA TYR A 331 8.60 17.67 3.25
C TYR A 331 7.72 17.85 2.02
N TYR A 332 6.91 16.84 1.73
CA TYR A 332 6.06 16.82 0.55
C TYR A 332 4.98 17.91 0.60
N LEU A 333 4.29 18.07 1.73
CA LEU A 333 3.32 19.13 1.96
C LEU A 333 3.95 20.52 1.81
N GLN A 334 5.11 20.73 2.43
CA GLN A 334 5.85 21.99 2.30
C GLN A 334 6.21 22.27 0.84
N ARG A 335 6.65 21.25 0.10
CA ARG A 335 7.01 21.40 -1.32
C ARG A 335 5.79 21.74 -2.17
N MET A 336 4.67 21.04 -1.98
CA MET A 336 3.42 21.32 -2.70
C MET A 336 2.94 22.77 -2.44
N ASP A 337 2.95 23.21 -1.18
CA ASP A 337 2.56 24.59 -0.83
C ASP A 337 3.43 25.64 -1.55
N ARG A 338 4.76 25.42 -1.58
CA ARG A 338 5.68 26.31 -2.29
C ARG A 338 5.46 26.32 -3.80
N VAL A 339 5.17 25.16 -4.39
CA VAL A 339 4.84 25.06 -5.82
C VAL A 339 3.54 25.81 -6.12
N ALA A 340 2.50 25.58 -5.32
CA ALA A 340 1.22 26.27 -5.45
C ALA A 340 1.36 27.80 -5.36
N GLU A 341 2.12 28.28 -4.36
CA GLU A 341 2.36 29.70 -4.16
C GLU A 341 3.07 30.37 -5.36
N ARG A 342 4.15 29.74 -5.86
CA ARG A 342 4.93 30.26 -6.97
C ARG A 342 4.21 30.19 -8.31
N SER A 343 3.38 29.17 -8.51
CA SER A 343 2.74 28.89 -9.80
C SER A 343 1.32 29.45 -9.91
N ARG A 344 0.73 29.94 -8.82
CA ARG A 344 -0.67 30.40 -8.78
C ARG A 344 -1.00 31.40 -9.89
N ALA A 345 -0.14 32.39 -10.09
CA ALA A 345 -0.35 33.41 -11.08
C ALA A 345 -0.08 32.93 -12.53
N ALA A 346 0.84 31.98 -12.71
CA ALA A 346 1.30 31.53 -14.03
C ALA A 346 0.49 30.34 -14.57
N ALA A 347 -0.02 29.46 -13.70
CA ALA A 347 -0.63 28.20 -14.07
C ALA A 347 -2.17 28.19 -13.98
N GLY A 348 -2.81 29.33 -13.69
CA GLY A 348 -4.27 29.39 -13.56
C GLY A 348 -4.80 28.57 -12.36
N PHE A 349 -4.07 28.52 -11.28
CA PHE A 349 -4.39 27.75 -10.09
C PHE A 349 -5.68 28.27 -9.45
N THR A 350 -6.71 27.44 -9.41
CA THR A 350 -8.06 27.82 -8.94
C THR A 350 -8.44 27.24 -7.59
N GLN A 351 -7.60 26.37 -6.99
CA GLN A 351 -7.88 25.73 -5.71
C GLN A 351 -8.04 26.74 -4.58
N LYS A 352 -9.03 26.49 -3.72
CA LYS A 352 -9.43 27.40 -2.63
C LYS A 352 -8.45 27.38 -1.46
N LEU A 353 -7.87 26.24 -1.18
CA LEU A 353 -6.99 25.98 -0.05
C LEU A 353 -5.53 25.76 -0.51
N ARG A 354 -4.59 25.81 0.42
CA ARG A 354 -3.23 25.32 0.20
C ARG A 354 -3.23 23.79 0.11
N PRO A 355 -2.29 23.18 -0.60
CA PRO A 355 -2.13 21.72 -0.61
C PRO A 355 -2.11 21.07 0.78
N SER A 356 -1.36 21.63 1.73
CA SER A 356 -1.33 21.15 3.11
C SER A 356 -2.66 21.27 3.85
N GLU A 357 -3.51 22.24 3.51
CA GLU A 357 -4.84 22.39 4.11
C GLU A 357 -5.82 21.35 3.57
N TYR A 358 -5.71 20.96 2.27
CA TYR A 358 -6.47 19.81 1.74
C TYR A 358 -6.09 18.52 2.44
N PHE A 359 -4.80 18.27 2.65
CA PHE A 359 -4.35 17.10 3.39
C PHE A 359 -5.00 17.07 4.79
N ARG A 360 -4.87 18.15 5.55
CA ARG A 360 -5.45 18.23 6.91
C ARG A 360 -6.97 18.13 6.95
N ARG A 361 -7.66 18.46 5.88
CA ARG A 361 -9.13 18.37 5.81
C ARG A 361 -9.61 16.97 5.45
N GLN A 362 -8.96 16.28 4.49
CA GLN A 362 -9.53 15.13 3.78
C GLN A 362 -8.59 13.94 3.62
N MET A 363 -7.33 14.05 4.01
CA MET A 363 -6.36 12.99 3.79
C MET A 363 -5.84 12.42 5.11
N TRP A 364 -5.58 11.13 5.10
CA TRP A 364 -5.10 10.35 6.23
C TRP A 364 -3.93 9.49 5.78
N ALA A 365 -3.11 9.03 6.72
CA ALA A 365 -2.01 8.13 6.38
C ALA A 365 -1.77 7.10 7.48
N THR A 366 -1.55 5.84 7.07
CA THR A 366 -1.16 4.75 7.96
C THR A 366 0.35 4.54 7.92
N TYR A 367 0.90 3.99 9.00
CA TYR A 367 2.29 3.56 9.09
C TYR A 367 2.43 2.39 10.06
N ILE A 368 3.46 1.56 9.86
CA ILE A 368 3.76 0.37 10.67
C ILE A 368 4.91 0.68 11.64
N ASP A 369 6.08 0.98 11.11
CA ASP A 369 7.32 1.30 11.83
C ASP A 369 7.98 2.51 11.17
N ASP A 370 7.68 3.72 11.67
CA ASP A 370 8.18 4.98 11.10
C ASP A 370 8.44 6.01 12.22
N PHE A 371 9.55 5.83 12.93
CA PHE A 371 9.94 6.74 14.01
C PHE A 371 10.16 8.19 13.52
N VAL A 372 10.59 8.37 12.27
CA VAL A 372 10.77 9.70 11.66
C VAL A 372 9.43 10.40 11.49
N GLY A 373 8.42 9.67 11.05
CA GLY A 373 7.05 10.15 10.93
C GLY A 373 6.48 10.53 12.30
N VAL A 374 6.62 9.67 13.30
CA VAL A 374 6.17 9.96 14.66
C VAL A 374 6.90 11.17 15.28
N ALA A 375 8.21 11.27 15.07
CA ALA A 375 8.99 12.44 15.54
C ALA A 375 8.52 13.75 14.89
N ASN A 376 8.08 13.71 13.63
CA ASN A 376 7.61 14.87 12.87
C ASN A 376 6.07 15.00 12.83
N ARG A 377 5.33 14.29 13.67
CA ARG A 377 3.86 14.22 13.66
C ARG A 377 3.14 15.58 13.68
N GLN A 378 3.74 16.58 14.33
CA GLN A 378 3.16 17.94 14.41
C GLN A 378 3.15 18.64 13.04
N PHE A 379 4.11 18.31 12.16
CA PHE A 379 4.15 18.86 10.79
C PHE A 379 3.22 18.10 9.84
N ILE A 380 2.93 16.83 10.11
CA ILE A 380 1.97 16.01 9.37
C ILE A 380 0.54 16.45 9.74
N GLY A 381 0.27 16.51 11.02
CA GLY A 381 -1.03 16.63 11.67
C GLY A 381 -1.32 15.37 12.46
N VAL A 382 -1.25 15.48 13.80
CA VAL A 382 -1.50 14.36 14.72
C VAL A 382 -2.85 13.69 14.46
N ASP A 383 -3.84 14.47 14.08
CA ASP A 383 -5.22 14.07 13.80
C ASP A 383 -5.41 13.42 12.41
N ARG A 384 -4.34 13.22 11.63
CA ARG A 384 -4.33 12.62 10.29
C ARG A 384 -3.45 11.38 10.17
N MET A 385 -2.75 11.03 11.23
CA MET A 385 -1.91 9.84 11.30
C MET A 385 -2.66 8.70 11.99
N MET A 386 -2.41 7.48 11.52
CA MET A 386 -2.98 6.27 12.09
C MET A 386 -1.90 5.18 12.13
N TRP A 387 -1.70 4.60 13.31
CA TRP A 387 -0.83 3.46 13.47
C TRP A 387 -1.49 2.18 12.91
N SER A 388 -0.66 1.23 12.43
CA SER A 388 -1.11 -0.06 11.93
C SER A 388 -0.15 -1.20 12.30
N SER A 389 -0.68 -2.42 12.39
CA SER A 389 0.11 -3.61 12.69
C SER A 389 0.60 -4.35 11.46
N ASP A 390 -0.07 -4.20 10.32
CA ASP A 390 0.15 -4.96 9.08
C ASP A 390 0.05 -6.49 9.27
N TYR A 391 -0.68 -6.95 10.30
CA TYR A 391 -0.89 -8.38 10.54
C TYR A 391 -1.76 -8.99 9.43
N PRO A 392 -1.43 -10.17 8.83
CA PRO A 392 -0.34 -11.10 9.18
C PRO A 392 0.88 -11.06 8.24
N HIS A 393 1.18 -9.94 7.63
CA HIS A 393 2.28 -9.80 6.70
C HIS A 393 3.66 -9.89 7.38
N GLN A 394 4.72 -10.05 6.57
CA GLN A 394 6.10 -10.15 7.06
C GLN A 394 6.61 -8.87 7.73
N ALA A 395 6.05 -7.71 7.38
CA ALA A 395 6.43 -6.41 7.94
C ALA A 395 5.71 -6.10 9.26
N SER A 396 4.80 -6.99 9.68
CA SER A 396 3.97 -6.82 10.85
C SER A 396 4.76 -6.59 12.13
N SER A 397 4.26 -5.69 12.98
CA SER A 397 4.73 -5.53 14.36
C SER A 397 4.23 -6.65 15.30
N TRP A 398 3.30 -7.50 14.87
CA TRP A 398 2.77 -8.61 15.65
C TRP A 398 3.85 -9.64 16.02
N PRO A 399 3.93 -10.19 17.22
CA PRO A 399 3.09 -9.98 18.39
C PRO A 399 3.66 -8.94 19.38
N HIS A 400 4.34 -7.91 18.89
CA HIS A 400 5.10 -6.94 19.69
C HIS A 400 4.63 -5.48 19.49
N SER A 401 3.40 -5.27 19.00
CA SER A 401 2.89 -3.94 18.64
C SER A 401 2.91 -2.95 19.80
N GLN A 402 2.57 -3.38 21.02
CA GLN A 402 2.66 -2.51 22.19
C GLN A 402 4.10 -2.01 22.45
N GLN A 403 5.11 -2.85 22.21
CA GLN A 403 6.52 -2.50 22.39
C GLN A 403 6.98 -1.51 21.30
N VAL A 404 6.56 -1.73 20.07
CA VAL A 404 6.85 -0.82 18.93
C VAL A 404 6.24 0.55 19.22
N VAL A 405 4.97 0.60 19.60
CA VAL A 405 4.28 1.86 19.97
C VAL A 405 4.97 2.54 21.15
N ALA A 406 5.31 1.80 22.20
CA ALA A 406 6.01 2.38 23.37
C ALA A 406 7.37 3.00 22.99
N ARG A 407 8.12 2.34 22.11
CA ARG A 407 9.40 2.84 21.57
C ARG A 407 9.21 4.14 20.77
N ASP A 408 8.28 4.13 19.83
CA ASP A 408 8.10 5.24 18.88
C ASP A 408 7.53 6.49 19.55
N PHE A 409 6.71 6.31 20.57
CA PHE A 409 6.05 7.40 21.31
C PHE A 409 6.72 7.74 22.66
N LYS A 410 7.94 7.26 22.93
CA LYS A 410 8.62 7.49 24.24
C LYS A 410 8.72 8.97 24.63
N ASP A 411 8.88 9.87 23.63
CA ASP A 411 9.03 11.31 23.81
C ASP A 411 7.78 12.08 23.33
N ALA A 412 6.65 11.41 23.10
CA ALA A 412 5.42 12.03 22.67
C ALA A 412 4.43 12.23 23.83
N ALA A 413 3.57 13.24 23.70
CA ALA A 413 2.46 13.42 24.62
C ALA A 413 1.49 12.22 24.58
N ALA A 414 0.89 11.88 25.71
CA ALA A 414 -0.04 10.75 25.81
C ALA A 414 -1.26 10.92 24.89
N GLU A 415 -1.71 12.16 24.72
CA GLU A 415 -2.81 12.55 23.85
C GLU A 415 -2.48 12.29 22.39
N ASP A 416 -1.27 12.63 21.92
CA ASP A 416 -0.80 12.36 20.57
C ASP A 416 -0.73 10.85 20.31
N ARG A 417 -0.17 10.10 21.27
CA ARG A 417 -0.10 8.65 21.21
C ARG A 417 -1.50 8.05 21.09
N PHE A 418 -2.43 8.42 21.98
CA PHE A 418 -3.82 7.94 21.93
C PHE A 418 -4.49 8.28 20.61
N ALA A 419 -4.37 9.53 20.15
CA ALA A 419 -4.98 9.96 18.91
C ALA A 419 -4.52 9.10 17.72
N ILE A 420 -3.21 8.86 17.60
CA ILE A 420 -2.61 8.16 16.44
C ILE A 420 -2.84 6.65 16.50
N THR A 421 -2.81 6.05 17.72
CA THR A 421 -2.87 4.59 17.86
C THR A 421 -4.29 4.06 18.12
N ARG A 422 -5.28 4.96 18.29
CA ARG A 422 -6.67 4.58 18.54
C ARG A 422 -7.67 5.61 18.02
N GLY A 423 -7.65 6.85 18.54
CA GLY A 423 -8.73 7.81 18.38
C GLY A 423 -9.02 8.17 16.92
N ASN A 424 -7.99 8.31 16.09
CA ASN A 424 -8.13 8.68 14.67
C ASN A 424 -8.77 7.57 13.86
N VAL A 425 -8.34 6.33 14.07
CA VAL A 425 -8.92 5.15 13.40
C VAL A 425 -10.36 4.97 13.80
N ALA A 426 -10.65 5.07 15.13
CA ALA A 426 -12.00 4.97 15.67
C ALA A 426 -12.93 6.00 15.03
N ARG A 427 -12.48 7.26 14.96
CA ARG A 427 -13.26 8.34 14.34
C ARG A 427 -13.53 8.11 12.85
N LEU A 428 -12.54 7.63 12.09
CA LEU A 428 -12.66 7.48 10.64
C LEU A 428 -13.54 6.30 10.25
N TYR A 429 -13.43 5.17 10.95
CA TYR A 429 -14.11 3.92 10.61
C TYR A 429 -15.29 3.56 11.52
N GLY A 430 -15.55 4.39 12.55
CA GLY A 430 -16.73 4.25 13.42
C GLY A 430 -16.57 3.18 14.50
N PHE A 431 -15.35 2.94 14.99
CA PHE A 431 -15.13 2.13 16.19
C PHE A 431 -15.39 2.95 17.46
N GLU A 432 -15.61 2.28 18.59
CA GLU A 432 -15.62 2.92 19.90
C GLU A 432 -14.20 3.40 20.28
N ALA A 433 -14.08 4.68 20.71
CA ALA A 433 -12.79 5.32 21.03
C ALA A 433 -12.37 5.14 22.50
#